data_2bc6380a1ebe3f5f1e2b32e1dcfe4d84
#
_entry.id   2bc6380a1ebe3f5f1e2b32e1dcfe4d84
#
_cell.length_a   1.000
_cell.length_b   1.000
_cell.length_c   1.000
_cell.angle_alpha   90.00
_cell.angle_beta   90.00
_cell.angle_gamma   90.00
#
_symmetry.space_group_name_H-M   'P 1'
#
loop_
_entity.id
_entity.type
_entity.pdbx_description
1 polymer ?
#
loop_
_entity_poly.entity_id
_entity_poly.type
_entity_poly.pdbx_seq_one_letter_code
_entity_poly.pdbx_strand_id
1 'polypeptide(L)'
;SNEELRNHESEITKLETEKDRIVHQRNEKELNKRSIEIEVKEKQEKLNSFEDIKDIEGERADIVLDLEKLQKRIMNLGPINFAAPETLEAEVQRKEVLSGQIEELEVSLNKLDEAIKKIDRESNKSFHDCLNSVNKHLEEMFPKLFGGGFCKLDLLDKTEDSGLMLMARLPGKKNTKLSQLSGGEKALTALALVFSLFSINPAPFCLLDEVDAPLDDENTSRFINLVNEMSEKVQFIFVTHNKISMEKSTHLLGVTMRDLGVSKVVSVDVEQAMELAQS
;
A
#
# COMPACT_ATOMS: atom_id res chain seq x y z
N SER A 1 -5.54 7.09 -3.70
CA SER A 1 -6.38 7.00 -2.52
C SER A 1 -7.79 7.48 -2.85
N ASN A 2 -8.78 7.15 -2.01
CA ASN A 2 -10.21 7.50 -2.24
C ASN A 2 -10.48 9.01 -2.39
N GLU A 3 -9.59 9.85 -1.89
CA GLU A 3 -9.70 11.32 -1.94
C GLU A 3 -9.30 11.86 -3.33
N GLU A 4 -8.32 11.26 -3.94
CA GLU A 4 -7.90 11.58 -5.32
C GLU A 4 -8.96 11.14 -6.35
N LEU A 5 -9.59 9.99 -6.13
CA LEU A 5 -10.71 9.53 -6.96
C LEU A 5 -11.89 10.52 -6.91
N ARG A 6 -12.30 10.96 -5.72
CA ARG A 6 -13.36 11.96 -5.54
C ARG A 6 -13.03 13.31 -6.18
N ASN A 7 -11.77 13.72 -6.13
CA ASN A 7 -11.32 14.94 -6.77
C ASN A 7 -11.40 14.85 -8.30
N HIS A 8 -11.00 13.73 -8.88
CA HIS A 8 -11.11 13.50 -10.32
C HIS A 8 -12.56 13.35 -10.79
N GLU A 9 -13.43 12.67 -10.06
CA GLU A 9 -14.87 12.60 -10.34
C GLU A 9 -15.53 14.00 -10.31
N SER A 10 -15.15 14.83 -9.34
CA SER A 10 -15.63 16.23 -9.25
C SER A 10 -15.14 17.08 -10.42
N GLU A 11 -13.93 16.86 -10.88
CA GLU A 11 -13.35 17.58 -12.02
C GLU A 11 -13.98 17.16 -13.34
N ILE A 12 -14.27 15.86 -13.53
CA ILE A 12 -15.02 15.33 -14.67
C ILE A 12 -16.42 15.95 -14.76
N THR A 13 -17.14 15.97 -13.66
CA THR A 13 -18.51 16.54 -13.60
C THR A 13 -18.51 18.04 -13.94
N LYS A 14 -17.51 18.80 -13.48
CA LYS A 14 -17.35 20.22 -13.82
C LYS A 14 -17.05 20.43 -15.32
N LEU A 15 -16.16 19.61 -15.88
CA LEU A 15 -15.83 19.67 -17.30
C LEU A 15 -16.99 19.26 -18.21
N GLU A 16 -17.81 18.29 -17.80
CA GLU A 16 -19.03 17.90 -18.51
C GLU A 16 -20.09 19.02 -18.49
N THR A 17 -20.32 19.67 -17.36
CA THR A 17 -21.25 20.81 -17.28
C THR A 17 -20.78 22.01 -18.08
N GLU A 18 -19.48 22.30 -18.12
CA GLU A 18 -18.89 23.37 -18.94
C GLU A 18 -19.00 23.05 -20.45
N LYS A 19 -18.78 21.79 -20.83
CA LYS A 19 -19.02 21.32 -22.19
C LYS A 19 -20.42 21.54 -22.67
N ASP A 20 -21.41 21.11 -21.88
CA ASP A 20 -22.82 21.20 -22.27
C ASP A 20 -23.24 22.68 -22.40
N ARG A 21 -22.74 23.55 -21.56
CA ARG A 21 -22.93 24.99 -21.64
C ARG A 21 -22.32 25.59 -22.91
N ILE A 22 -21.08 25.21 -23.25
CA ILE A 22 -20.39 25.67 -24.46
C ILE A 22 -21.09 25.13 -25.72
N VAL A 23 -21.54 23.87 -25.73
CA VAL A 23 -22.31 23.28 -26.85
C VAL A 23 -23.63 24.00 -27.05
N HIS A 24 -24.35 24.35 -25.97
CA HIS A 24 -25.60 25.10 -26.06
C HIS A 24 -25.35 26.51 -26.64
N GLN A 25 -24.37 27.23 -26.13
CA GLN A 25 -23.98 28.54 -26.65
C GLN A 25 -23.51 28.49 -28.11
N ARG A 26 -22.82 27.44 -28.51
CA ARG A 26 -22.43 27.20 -29.90
C ARG A 26 -23.64 27.05 -30.81
N ASN A 27 -24.56 26.16 -30.43
CA ASN A 27 -25.75 25.88 -31.22
C ASN A 27 -26.63 27.14 -31.39
N GLU A 28 -26.77 27.93 -30.36
CA GLU A 28 -27.51 29.20 -30.40
C GLU A 28 -26.84 30.22 -31.34
N LYS A 29 -25.51 30.36 -31.24
CA LYS A 29 -24.75 31.24 -32.13
C LYS A 29 -24.72 30.73 -33.60
N GLU A 30 -24.69 29.43 -33.79
CA GLU A 30 -24.71 28.82 -35.13
C GLU A 30 -26.08 29.00 -35.81
N LEU A 31 -27.18 28.89 -35.05
CA LEU A 31 -28.52 29.24 -35.53
C LEU A 31 -28.64 30.70 -35.92
N ASN A 32 -28.18 31.60 -35.05
CA ASN A 32 -28.14 33.02 -35.34
C ASN A 32 -27.26 33.36 -36.53
N LYS A 33 -26.10 32.73 -36.67
CA LYS A 33 -25.23 32.91 -37.86
C LYS A 33 -25.90 32.47 -39.14
N ARG A 34 -26.56 31.30 -39.15
CA ARG A 34 -27.30 30.83 -40.35
C ARG A 34 -28.47 31.73 -40.71
N SER A 35 -29.19 32.24 -39.69
CA SER A 35 -30.29 33.20 -39.93
C SER A 35 -29.76 34.49 -40.58
N ILE A 36 -28.63 35.00 -40.11
CA ILE A 36 -28.00 36.22 -40.68
C ILE A 36 -27.43 35.96 -42.08
N GLU A 37 -26.80 34.81 -42.32
CA GLU A 37 -26.26 34.41 -43.64
C GLU A 37 -27.39 34.30 -44.65
N ILE A 38 -28.55 33.75 -44.27
CA ILE A 38 -29.73 33.68 -45.14
C ILE A 38 -30.26 35.09 -45.44
N GLU A 39 -30.40 35.94 -44.41
CA GLU A 39 -30.84 37.32 -44.62
C GLU A 39 -29.88 38.12 -45.49
N VAL A 40 -28.55 37.96 -45.31
CA VAL A 40 -27.52 38.60 -46.11
C VAL A 40 -27.58 38.10 -47.54
N LYS A 41 -27.74 36.78 -47.76
CA LYS A 41 -27.83 36.18 -49.06
C LYS A 41 -29.10 36.62 -49.84
N GLU A 42 -30.25 36.61 -49.14
CA GLU A 42 -31.51 37.12 -49.72
C GLU A 42 -31.39 38.61 -50.12
N LYS A 43 -30.72 39.42 -49.30
CA LYS A 43 -30.51 40.83 -49.60
C LYS A 43 -29.47 41.04 -50.69
N GLN A 44 -28.45 40.19 -50.75
CA GLN A 44 -27.43 40.23 -51.81
C GLN A 44 -28.00 39.81 -53.18
N GLU A 45 -28.85 38.77 -53.19
CA GLU A 45 -29.59 38.36 -54.36
C GLU A 45 -30.56 39.43 -54.85
N LYS A 46 -31.26 40.10 -53.90
CA LYS A 46 -32.07 41.30 -54.20
C LYS A 46 -31.23 42.44 -54.75
N LEU A 47 -30.05 42.71 -54.14
CA LEU A 47 -29.14 43.78 -54.62
C LEU A 47 -28.64 43.47 -56.05
N ASN A 48 -28.22 42.24 -56.29
CA ASN A 48 -27.78 41.81 -57.63
C ASN A 48 -28.90 41.85 -58.68
N SER A 49 -30.16 41.65 -58.24
CA SER A 49 -31.32 41.86 -59.16
C SER A 49 -31.59 43.34 -59.49
N PHE A 50 -31.01 44.27 -58.69
CA PHE A 50 -31.07 45.69 -58.96
C PHE A 50 -29.92 46.21 -59.84
N GLU A 51 -28.78 45.50 -59.96
CA GLU A 51 -27.65 45.91 -60.81
C GLU A 51 -27.99 45.91 -62.31
N ASP A 52 -28.99 45.14 -62.73
CA ASP A 52 -29.45 45.06 -64.13
C ASP A 52 -30.53 46.11 -64.46
N ILE A 53 -30.96 46.94 -63.50
CA ILE A 53 -32.00 47.94 -63.72
C ILE A 53 -31.32 49.30 -63.90
N LYS A 54 -31.23 49.73 -65.20
CA LYS A 54 -30.63 50.98 -65.57
C LYS A 54 -31.35 52.23 -65.14
N ASP A 55 -32.59 52.10 -64.65
CA ASP A 55 -33.36 53.25 -64.13
C ASP A 55 -33.99 52.79 -62.80
N ILE A 56 -33.41 53.17 -61.69
CA ILE A 56 -33.99 52.96 -60.32
C ILE A 56 -35.02 54.07 -60.17
N GLU A 57 -36.26 53.82 -60.54
CA GLU A 57 -37.43 54.61 -60.11
C GLU A 57 -37.78 54.23 -58.66
N GLY A 58 -37.04 54.73 -57.69
CA GLY A 58 -37.38 54.70 -56.32
C GLY A 58 -36.99 56.02 -55.65
N GLU A 59 -37.81 56.55 -54.77
CA GLU A 59 -37.46 57.78 -54.08
C GLU A 59 -36.19 57.51 -53.23
N ARG A 60 -35.15 58.32 -53.40
CA ARG A 60 -33.89 58.24 -52.68
C ARG A 60 -34.12 58.13 -51.12
N ALA A 61 -35.26 58.64 -50.67
CA ALA A 61 -35.70 58.56 -49.28
C ALA A 61 -35.92 57.13 -48.76
N ASP A 62 -36.46 56.24 -49.58
CA ASP A 62 -36.72 54.83 -49.15
C ASP A 62 -35.43 54.01 -49.05
N ILE A 63 -34.50 54.22 -49.99
CA ILE A 63 -33.18 53.58 -49.98
C ILE A 63 -32.35 54.05 -48.76
N VAL A 64 -32.41 55.30 -48.41
CA VAL A 64 -31.74 55.85 -47.23
C VAL A 64 -32.37 55.28 -45.94
N LEU A 65 -33.68 55.15 -45.90
CA LEU A 65 -34.39 54.58 -44.72
C LEU A 65 -34.07 53.11 -44.52
N ASP A 66 -33.90 52.35 -45.58
CA ASP A 66 -33.52 50.95 -45.52
C ASP A 66 -32.02 50.76 -45.17
N LEU A 67 -31.15 51.65 -45.64
CA LEU A 67 -29.75 51.75 -45.22
C LEU A 67 -29.63 52.04 -43.73
N GLU A 68 -30.41 52.99 -43.21
CA GLU A 68 -30.45 53.30 -41.75
C GLU A 68 -30.96 52.13 -40.93
N LYS A 69 -32.00 51.44 -41.42
CA LYS A 69 -32.51 50.20 -40.75
C LYS A 69 -31.45 49.10 -40.74
N LEU A 70 -30.72 48.88 -41.82
CA LEU A 70 -29.63 47.91 -41.92
C LEU A 70 -28.47 48.27 -41.00
N GLN A 71 -28.09 49.55 -40.96
CA GLN A 71 -27.04 50.05 -40.07
C GLN A 71 -27.44 49.86 -38.60
N LYS A 72 -28.70 50.19 -38.25
CA LYS A 72 -29.22 49.90 -36.88
C LYS A 72 -29.25 48.43 -36.54
N ARG A 73 -29.60 47.53 -37.47
CA ARG A 73 -29.55 46.09 -37.28
C ARG A 73 -28.11 45.61 -37.07
N ILE A 74 -27.16 46.07 -37.88
CA ILE A 74 -25.73 45.76 -37.71
C ILE A 74 -25.21 46.27 -36.38
N MET A 75 -25.57 47.46 -35.94
CA MET A 75 -25.18 47.97 -34.62
C MET A 75 -25.81 47.19 -33.49
N ASN A 76 -27.04 46.71 -33.61
CA ASN A 76 -27.73 45.91 -32.61
C ASN A 76 -27.18 44.48 -32.49
N LEU A 77 -26.45 43.98 -33.51
CA LEU A 77 -25.76 42.71 -33.45
C LEU A 77 -24.57 42.71 -32.47
N GLY A 78 -24.10 43.91 -32.08
CA GLY A 78 -22.96 44.07 -31.18
C GLY A 78 -21.63 43.56 -31.77
N PRO A 79 -20.58 43.50 -30.98
CA PRO A 79 -19.30 43.00 -31.43
C PRO A 79 -19.36 41.47 -31.65
N ILE A 80 -19.44 41.04 -32.89
CA ILE A 80 -19.37 39.63 -33.30
C ILE A 80 -17.91 39.19 -33.17
N ASN A 81 -17.65 38.22 -32.32
CA ASN A 81 -16.32 37.63 -32.19
C ASN A 81 -16.09 36.62 -33.30
N PHE A 82 -15.47 37.05 -34.41
CA PHE A 82 -15.12 36.18 -35.55
C PHE A 82 -14.07 35.12 -35.23
N ALA A 83 -13.32 35.24 -34.10
CA ALA A 83 -12.39 34.25 -33.65
C ALA A 83 -13.06 33.12 -32.81
N ALA A 84 -14.35 33.26 -32.46
CA ALA A 84 -15.06 32.27 -31.65
C ALA A 84 -15.10 30.87 -32.28
N PRO A 85 -15.25 30.66 -33.61
CA PRO A 85 -15.19 29.34 -34.21
C PRO A 85 -13.82 28.67 -34.05
N GLU A 86 -12.72 29.41 -34.27
CA GLU A 86 -11.35 28.87 -34.12
C GLU A 86 -11.02 28.51 -32.67
N THR A 87 -11.42 29.38 -31.76
CA THR A 87 -11.24 29.09 -30.31
C THR A 87 -12.06 27.89 -29.86
N LEU A 88 -13.29 27.73 -30.39
CA LEU A 88 -14.14 26.60 -30.10
C LEU A 88 -13.53 25.27 -30.60
N GLU A 89 -13.03 25.29 -31.84
CA GLU A 89 -12.41 24.09 -32.43
C GLU A 89 -11.17 23.66 -31.64
N ALA A 90 -10.34 24.61 -31.19
CA ALA A 90 -9.19 24.36 -30.35
C ALA A 90 -9.61 23.77 -28.99
N GLU A 91 -10.68 24.29 -28.36
CA GLU A 91 -11.17 23.78 -27.08
C GLU A 91 -11.84 22.39 -27.23
N VAL A 92 -12.50 22.12 -28.36
CA VAL A 92 -13.04 20.77 -28.64
C VAL A 92 -11.91 19.77 -28.78
N GLN A 93 -10.86 20.08 -29.54
CA GLN A 93 -9.68 19.21 -29.67
C GLN A 93 -8.99 18.97 -28.32
N ARG A 94 -8.81 20.03 -27.54
CA ARG A 94 -8.24 19.92 -26.20
C ARG A 94 -9.07 19.01 -25.30
N LYS A 95 -10.40 19.13 -25.36
CA LYS A 95 -11.32 18.27 -24.63
C LYS A 95 -11.20 16.81 -25.05
N GLU A 96 -11.13 16.51 -26.34
CA GLU A 96 -10.98 15.14 -26.83
C GLU A 96 -9.69 14.50 -26.29
N VAL A 97 -8.56 15.23 -26.32
CA VAL A 97 -7.29 14.79 -25.76
C VAL A 97 -7.41 14.52 -24.25
N LEU A 98 -7.99 15.46 -23.51
CA LEU A 98 -8.19 15.31 -22.07
C LEU A 98 -9.13 14.14 -21.73
N SER A 99 -10.19 13.95 -22.50
CA SER A 99 -11.11 12.83 -22.30
C SER A 99 -10.41 11.48 -22.54
N GLY A 100 -9.56 11.39 -23.56
CA GLY A 100 -8.75 10.20 -23.80
C GLY A 100 -7.76 9.93 -22.66
N GLN A 101 -7.10 10.97 -22.14
CA GLN A 101 -6.20 10.84 -20.99
C GLN A 101 -6.94 10.39 -19.72
N ILE A 102 -8.16 10.90 -19.48
CA ILE A 102 -8.99 10.49 -18.35
C ILE A 102 -9.34 9.00 -18.46
N GLU A 103 -9.77 8.55 -19.63
CA GLU A 103 -10.12 7.13 -19.86
C GLU A 103 -8.91 6.21 -19.65
N GLU A 104 -7.73 6.59 -20.15
CA GLU A 104 -6.48 5.85 -19.91
C GLU A 104 -6.10 5.79 -18.42
N LEU A 105 -6.28 6.90 -17.71
CA LEU A 105 -6.03 6.96 -16.25
C LEU A 105 -7.02 6.10 -15.47
N GLU A 106 -8.30 6.11 -15.81
CA GLU A 106 -9.32 5.27 -15.18
C GLU A 106 -9.04 3.78 -15.39
N VAL A 107 -8.66 3.39 -16.61
CA VAL A 107 -8.24 2.01 -16.89
C VAL A 107 -7.00 1.63 -16.08
N SER A 108 -6.04 2.54 -15.96
CA SER A 108 -4.81 2.31 -15.20
C SER A 108 -5.08 2.20 -13.69
N LEU A 109 -5.96 3.05 -13.15
CA LEU A 109 -6.40 3.01 -11.76
C LEU A 109 -7.12 1.69 -11.44
N ASN A 110 -8.01 1.25 -12.31
CA ASN A 110 -8.71 -0.03 -12.11
C ASN A 110 -7.73 -1.21 -12.09
N LYS A 111 -6.74 -1.24 -12.99
CA LYS A 111 -5.69 -2.26 -13.00
C LYS A 111 -4.85 -2.25 -11.72
N LEU A 112 -4.52 -1.05 -11.22
CA LEU A 112 -3.78 -0.91 -9.95
C LEU A 112 -4.60 -1.39 -8.76
N ASP A 113 -5.88 -1.04 -8.71
CA ASP A 113 -6.80 -1.48 -7.65
C ASP A 113 -6.96 -3.02 -7.64
N GLU A 114 -7.11 -3.63 -8.82
CA GLU A 114 -7.12 -5.09 -8.94
C GLU A 114 -5.80 -5.73 -8.49
N ALA A 115 -4.67 -5.13 -8.85
CA ALA A 115 -3.35 -5.61 -8.44
C ALA A 115 -3.16 -5.51 -6.92
N ILE A 116 -3.55 -4.39 -6.30
CA ILE A 116 -3.53 -4.21 -4.85
C ILE A 116 -4.40 -5.27 -4.18
N LYS A 117 -5.66 -5.42 -4.60
CA LYS A 117 -6.57 -6.44 -4.05
C LYS A 117 -6.05 -7.87 -4.19
N LYS A 118 -5.28 -8.15 -5.24
CA LYS A 118 -4.64 -9.44 -5.41
C LYS A 118 -3.49 -9.63 -4.42
N ILE A 119 -2.61 -8.63 -4.30
CA ILE A 119 -1.48 -8.64 -3.37
C ILE A 119 -1.98 -8.78 -1.93
N ASP A 120 -3.00 -8.01 -1.54
CA ASP A 120 -3.60 -8.09 -0.20
C ASP A 120 -4.12 -9.50 0.10
N ARG A 121 -4.84 -10.10 -0.84
CA ARG A 121 -5.35 -11.48 -0.68
C ARG A 121 -4.22 -12.50 -0.54
N GLU A 122 -3.17 -12.40 -1.35
CA GLU A 122 -2.02 -13.29 -1.29
C GLU A 122 -1.22 -13.08 -0.01
N SER A 123 -1.02 -11.84 0.40
CA SER A 123 -0.35 -11.47 1.66
C SER A 123 -1.10 -12.02 2.87
N ASN A 124 -2.41 -11.80 2.92
CA ASN A 124 -3.26 -12.25 4.00
C ASN A 124 -3.29 -13.77 4.11
N LYS A 125 -3.41 -14.46 2.97
CA LYS A 125 -3.31 -15.91 2.95
C LYS A 125 -1.96 -16.38 3.48
N SER A 126 -0.86 -15.81 3.01
CA SER A 126 0.49 -16.13 3.44
C SER A 126 0.70 -15.87 4.93
N PHE A 127 0.14 -14.78 5.43
CA PHE A 127 0.15 -14.44 6.86
C PHE A 127 -0.60 -15.48 7.70
N HIS A 128 -1.82 -15.86 7.31
CA HIS A 128 -2.58 -16.88 8.03
C HIS A 128 -1.93 -18.26 7.99
N ASP A 129 -1.38 -18.64 6.85
CA ASP A 129 -0.63 -19.89 6.70
C ASP A 129 0.60 -19.90 7.61
N CYS A 130 1.34 -18.80 7.68
CA CYS A 130 2.46 -18.61 8.59
C CYS A 130 2.02 -18.66 10.06
N LEU A 131 0.97 -17.92 10.43
CA LEU A 131 0.43 -17.90 11.80
C LEU A 131 0.00 -19.29 12.27
N ASN A 132 -0.67 -20.05 11.39
CA ASN A 132 -1.06 -21.42 11.68
C ASN A 132 0.16 -22.33 11.88
N SER A 133 1.19 -22.16 11.05
CA SER A 133 2.44 -22.93 11.17
C SER A 133 3.19 -22.60 12.47
N VAL A 134 3.26 -21.31 12.82
CA VAL A 134 3.85 -20.88 14.13
C VAL A 134 3.08 -21.50 15.29
N ASN A 135 1.76 -21.41 15.25
CA ASN A 135 0.92 -21.98 16.32
C ASN A 135 1.12 -23.50 16.47
N LYS A 136 1.23 -24.22 15.37
CA LYS A 136 1.52 -25.66 15.41
C LYS A 136 2.84 -25.94 16.09
N HIS A 137 3.90 -25.21 15.75
CA HIS A 137 5.20 -25.38 16.42
C HIS A 137 5.19 -24.93 17.87
N LEU A 138 4.44 -23.87 18.20
CA LEU A 138 4.24 -23.45 19.59
C LEU A 138 3.54 -24.52 20.43
N GLU A 139 2.50 -25.16 19.88
CA GLU A 139 1.80 -26.27 20.56
C GLU A 139 2.71 -27.47 20.83
N GLU A 140 3.71 -27.72 19.97
CA GLU A 140 4.69 -28.77 20.13
C GLU A 140 5.82 -28.38 21.12
N MET A 141 6.35 -27.17 21.02
CA MET A 141 7.54 -26.73 21.77
C MET A 141 7.22 -26.25 23.18
N PHE A 142 6.09 -25.56 23.37
CA PHE A 142 5.74 -25.00 24.66
C PHE A 142 5.63 -26.06 25.77
N PRO A 143 4.96 -27.23 25.55
CA PRO A 143 4.93 -28.28 26.52
C PRO A 143 6.31 -28.89 26.83
N LYS A 144 7.22 -28.93 25.87
CA LYS A 144 8.59 -29.41 26.07
C LYS A 144 9.37 -28.51 27.03
N LEU A 145 9.18 -27.19 26.92
CA LEU A 145 9.84 -26.19 27.74
C LEU A 145 9.23 -26.06 29.13
N PHE A 146 7.92 -26.17 29.27
CA PHE A 146 7.23 -25.97 30.55
C PHE A 146 6.77 -27.27 31.23
N GLY A 147 7.00 -28.43 30.64
CA GLY A 147 6.48 -29.70 31.13
C GLY A 147 4.97 -29.84 30.99
N GLY A 148 4.36 -29.08 30.06
CA GLY A 148 2.93 -29.05 29.78
C GLY A 148 2.44 -27.64 29.50
N GLY A 149 1.13 -27.46 29.48
CA GLY A 149 0.53 -26.15 29.17
C GLY A 149 0.23 -25.94 27.69
N PHE A 150 -0.10 -24.73 27.36
CA PHE A 150 -0.52 -24.34 26.00
C PHE A 150 -0.11 -22.90 25.71
N CYS A 151 0.35 -22.66 24.49
CA CYS A 151 0.67 -21.33 24.01
C CYS A 151 0.15 -21.15 22.60
N LYS A 152 -0.44 -19.98 22.31
CA LYS A 152 -0.98 -19.64 21.00
C LYS A 152 -0.84 -18.17 20.73
N LEU A 153 -0.53 -17.84 19.48
CA LEU A 153 -0.69 -16.50 18.91
C LEU A 153 -2.10 -16.33 18.36
N ASP A 154 -2.74 -15.24 18.71
CA ASP A 154 -4.04 -14.86 18.17
C ASP A 154 -4.05 -13.39 17.74
N LEU A 155 -4.98 -13.02 16.87
CA LEU A 155 -5.17 -11.62 16.47
C LEU A 155 -5.86 -10.86 17.61
N LEU A 156 -5.42 -9.61 17.86
CA LEU A 156 -6.06 -8.74 18.86
C LEU A 156 -7.50 -8.42 18.51
N ASP A 157 -7.73 -8.14 17.23
CA ASP A 157 -9.05 -7.92 16.63
C ASP A 157 -9.18 -8.82 15.40
N LYS A 158 -10.40 -9.02 14.92
CA LYS A 158 -10.66 -9.84 13.72
C LYS A 158 -10.20 -9.18 12.41
N THR A 159 -9.54 -8.03 12.48
CA THR A 159 -8.99 -7.30 11.34
C THR A 159 -7.50 -7.60 11.21
N GLU A 160 -7.05 -7.79 9.99
CA GLU A 160 -5.66 -8.18 9.65
C GLU A 160 -4.61 -7.12 10.01
N ASP A 161 -5.02 -5.87 10.13
CA ASP A 161 -4.19 -4.75 10.61
C ASP A 161 -4.07 -4.70 12.15
N SER A 162 -4.75 -5.61 12.85
CA SER A 162 -4.64 -5.69 14.31
C SER A 162 -3.36 -6.42 14.73
N GLY A 163 -2.76 -5.99 15.83
CA GLY A 163 -1.58 -6.64 16.38
C GLY A 163 -1.83 -8.09 16.80
N LEU A 164 -0.75 -8.83 17.03
CA LEU A 164 -0.78 -10.19 17.55
C LEU A 164 -0.76 -10.18 19.08
N MET A 165 -1.54 -11.06 19.68
CA MET A 165 -1.54 -11.31 21.11
C MET A 165 -1.07 -12.74 21.40
N LEU A 166 -0.06 -12.87 22.26
CA LEU A 166 0.40 -14.16 22.75
C LEU A 166 -0.38 -14.56 24.01
N MET A 167 -1.09 -15.66 23.92
CA MET A 167 -1.81 -16.28 25.03
C MET A 167 -1.04 -17.51 25.50
N ALA A 168 -0.69 -17.55 26.78
CA ALA A 168 0.00 -18.67 27.36
C ALA A 168 -0.79 -19.22 28.58
N ARG A 169 -0.85 -20.54 28.68
CA ARG A 169 -1.41 -21.26 29.81
C ARG A 169 -0.36 -22.22 30.35
N LEU A 170 0.22 -21.86 31.45
CA LEU A 170 1.19 -22.70 32.17
C LEU A 170 0.50 -23.88 32.88
N PRO A 171 1.20 -25.00 33.14
CA PRO A 171 0.69 -26.10 33.92
C PRO A 171 0.22 -25.62 35.31
N GLY A 172 -1.01 -26.02 35.69
CA GLY A 172 -1.59 -25.63 36.98
C GLY A 172 -2.08 -24.18 37.13
N LYS A 173 -1.90 -23.34 36.12
CA LYS A 173 -2.39 -21.95 36.09
C LYS A 173 -3.55 -21.78 35.11
N LYS A 174 -4.41 -20.77 35.37
CA LYS A 174 -5.43 -20.34 34.40
C LYS A 174 -4.75 -19.58 33.26
N ASN A 175 -5.47 -19.37 32.17
CA ASN A 175 -4.96 -18.55 31.03
C ASN A 175 -4.45 -17.20 31.54
N THR A 176 -3.17 -16.91 31.29
CA THR A 176 -2.48 -15.72 31.79
C THR A 176 -2.03 -14.87 30.59
N LYS A 177 -2.24 -13.57 30.71
CA LYS A 177 -1.61 -12.62 29.77
C LYS A 177 -0.09 -12.62 30.04
N LEU A 178 0.70 -12.35 29.01
CA LEU A 178 2.17 -12.29 29.12
C LEU A 178 2.66 -11.39 30.27
N SER A 179 1.92 -10.31 30.54
CA SER A 179 2.22 -9.36 31.62
C SER A 179 2.17 -9.97 33.03
N GLN A 180 1.48 -11.11 33.22
CA GLN A 180 1.26 -11.77 34.53
C GLN A 180 2.27 -12.90 34.76
N LEU A 181 3.15 -13.19 33.80
CA LEU A 181 4.20 -14.19 33.91
C LEU A 181 5.39 -13.63 34.70
N SER A 182 6.10 -14.53 35.41
CA SER A 182 7.39 -14.20 36.05
C SER A 182 8.46 -13.87 34.97
N GLY A 183 9.59 -13.33 35.38
CA GLY A 183 10.69 -13.00 34.46
C GLY A 183 11.17 -14.20 33.67
N GLY A 184 11.46 -15.31 34.34
CA GLY A 184 11.88 -16.56 33.68
C GLY A 184 10.79 -17.18 32.81
N GLU A 185 9.51 -17.18 33.27
CA GLU A 185 8.38 -17.64 32.46
C GLU A 185 8.20 -16.81 31.19
N LYS A 186 8.39 -15.48 31.23
CA LYS A 186 8.37 -14.61 30.06
C LYS A 186 9.51 -14.94 29.09
N ALA A 187 10.73 -15.08 29.62
CA ALA A 187 11.89 -15.44 28.82
C ALA A 187 11.69 -16.78 28.10
N LEU A 188 11.27 -17.79 28.82
CA LEU A 188 11.02 -19.12 28.27
C LEU A 188 9.88 -19.15 27.25
N THR A 189 8.82 -18.34 27.46
CA THR A 189 7.72 -18.17 26.50
C THR A 189 8.20 -17.46 25.25
N ALA A 190 9.05 -16.44 25.39
CA ALA A 190 9.66 -15.75 24.26
C ALA A 190 10.57 -16.68 23.45
N LEU A 191 11.36 -17.53 24.12
CA LEU A 191 12.18 -18.55 23.47
C LEU A 191 11.34 -19.57 22.70
N ALA A 192 10.22 -20.03 23.28
CA ALA A 192 9.28 -20.91 22.59
C ALA A 192 8.77 -20.28 21.29
N LEU A 193 8.43 -19.00 21.32
CA LEU A 193 7.98 -18.28 20.13
C LEU A 193 9.09 -18.13 19.09
N VAL A 194 10.30 -17.70 19.52
CA VAL A 194 11.45 -17.54 18.63
C VAL A 194 11.80 -18.86 17.94
N PHE A 195 11.85 -19.95 18.71
CA PHE A 195 12.16 -21.26 18.12
C PHE A 195 11.04 -21.80 17.22
N SER A 196 9.79 -21.46 17.52
CA SER A 196 8.67 -21.80 16.63
C SER A 196 8.75 -21.07 15.30
N LEU A 197 9.10 -19.79 15.31
CA LEU A 197 9.38 -19.00 14.11
C LEU A 197 10.59 -19.53 13.35
N PHE A 198 11.66 -19.85 14.07
CA PHE A 198 12.89 -20.38 13.52
C PHE A 198 12.70 -21.75 12.84
N SER A 199 11.78 -22.57 13.36
CA SER A 199 11.46 -23.89 12.78
C SER A 199 10.76 -23.80 11.43
N ILE A 200 10.11 -22.67 11.11
CA ILE A 200 9.47 -22.46 9.81
C ILE A 200 10.51 -22.13 8.75
N ASN A 201 11.51 -21.33 9.09
CA ASN A 201 12.59 -20.93 8.20
C ASN A 201 13.94 -21.00 8.92
N PRO A 202 14.52 -22.20 9.09
CA PRO A 202 15.73 -22.39 9.84
C PRO A 202 16.93 -21.75 9.14
N ALA A 203 17.66 -20.92 9.88
CA ALA A 203 18.96 -20.44 9.44
C ALA A 203 20.03 -21.52 9.66
N PRO A 204 21.16 -21.49 8.93
CA PRO A 204 22.22 -22.46 9.10
C PRO A 204 22.88 -22.44 10.49
N PHE A 205 22.84 -21.30 11.18
CA PHE A 205 23.32 -21.14 12.55
C PHE A 205 22.43 -20.18 13.35
N CYS A 206 22.43 -20.31 14.67
CA CYS A 206 21.71 -19.45 15.61
C CYS A 206 22.67 -19.01 16.72
N LEU A 207 22.76 -17.70 16.94
CA LEU A 207 23.55 -17.13 18.03
C LEU A 207 22.62 -16.67 19.16
N LEU A 208 22.85 -17.18 20.36
CA LEU A 208 22.07 -16.88 21.55
C LEU A 208 23.01 -16.24 22.59
N ASP A 209 22.65 -15.07 23.10
CA ASP A 209 23.46 -14.32 24.06
C ASP A 209 22.74 -14.23 25.40
N GLU A 210 23.27 -14.93 26.42
CA GLU A 210 22.79 -14.98 27.82
C GLU A 210 21.27 -15.26 27.95
N VAL A 211 20.68 -16.02 27.04
CA VAL A 211 19.22 -16.28 27.03
C VAL A 211 18.77 -17.18 28.20
N ASP A 212 19.68 -17.89 28.79
CA ASP A 212 19.49 -18.78 29.95
C ASP A 212 19.66 -18.06 31.31
N ALA A 213 20.17 -16.84 31.34
CA ALA A 213 20.42 -16.08 32.57
C ALA A 213 19.16 -15.90 33.44
N PRO A 214 17.94 -15.65 32.93
CA PRO A 214 16.73 -15.53 33.77
C PRO A 214 16.08 -16.86 34.12
N LEU A 215 16.64 -18.00 33.72
CA LEU A 215 16.08 -19.34 33.92
C LEU A 215 16.65 -19.98 35.18
N ASP A 216 15.81 -20.76 35.87
CA ASP A 216 16.26 -21.67 36.90
C ASP A 216 16.87 -22.95 36.31
N ASP A 217 17.48 -23.80 37.13
CA ASP A 217 18.19 -24.98 36.69
C ASP A 217 17.30 -25.97 35.92
N GLU A 218 16.04 -26.13 36.35
CA GLU A 218 15.08 -27.02 35.69
C GLU A 218 14.71 -26.51 34.32
N ASN A 219 14.39 -25.24 34.21
CA ASN A 219 14.03 -24.58 32.93
C ASN A 219 15.24 -24.48 32.01
N THR A 220 16.44 -24.23 32.55
CA THR A 220 17.68 -24.28 31.77
C THR A 220 17.91 -25.67 31.14
N SER A 221 17.70 -26.73 31.97
CA SER A 221 17.84 -28.09 31.46
C SER A 221 16.85 -28.41 30.33
N ARG A 222 15.60 -27.98 30.47
CA ARG A 222 14.57 -28.14 29.43
C ARG A 222 14.92 -27.36 28.17
N PHE A 223 15.37 -26.13 28.34
CA PHE A 223 15.82 -25.26 27.23
C PHE A 223 16.95 -25.92 26.43
N ILE A 224 18.02 -26.38 27.13
CA ILE A 224 19.17 -27.02 26.46
C ILE A 224 18.76 -28.34 25.80
N ASN A 225 17.86 -29.12 26.37
CA ASN A 225 17.35 -30.32 25.72
C ASN A 225 16.64 -30.00 24.40
N LEU A 226 15.87 -28.90 24.36
CA LEU A 226 15.25 -28.44 23.11
C LEU A 226 16.29 -27.96 22.10
N VAL A 227 17.30 -27.19 22.56
CA VAL A 227 18.42 -26.76 21.70
C VAL A 227 19.13 -27.95 21.12
N ASN A 228 19.42 -28.99 21.92
CA ASN A 228 20.06 -30.23 21.46
C ASN A 228 19.21 -30.96 20.40
N GLU A 229 17.88 -31.04 20.57
CA GLU A 229 16.98 -31.61 19.58
C GLU A 229 17.04 -30.83 18.25
N MET A 230 17.10 -29.52 18.33
CA MET A 230 17.18 -28.66 17.14
C MET A 230 18.58 -28.64 16.50
N SER A 231 19.62 -28.95 17.27
CA SER A 231 21.02 -28.92 16.81
C SER A 231 21.34 -29.99 15.76
N GLU A 232 20.49 -30.99 15.60
CA GLU A 232 20.59 -31.94 14.49
C GLU A 232 20.48 -31.27 13.11
N LYS A 233 19.83 -30.11 13.04
CA LYS A 233 19.56 -29.38 11.78
C LYS A 233 20.24 -28.03 11.70
N VAL A 234 20.59 -27.44 12.85
CA VAL A 234 21.05 -26.05 12.97
C VAL A 234 22.21 -25.98 13.94
N GLN A 235 23.26 -25.27 13.57
CA GLN A 235 24.37 -25.00 14.49
C GLN A 235 23.96 -23.91 15.50
N PHE A 236 24.00 -24.24 16.81
CA PHE A 236 23.80 -23.29 17.88
C PHE A 236 25.14 -22.80 18.44
N ILE A 237 25.26 -21.50 18.61
CA ILE A 237 26.36 -20.83 19.32
C ILE A 237 25.71 -20.02 20.43
N PHE A 238 26.04 -20.29 21.66
CA PHE A 238 25.48 -19.54 22.77
C PHE A 238 26.56 -19.03 23.74
N VAL A 239 26.38 -17.79 24.14
CA VAL A 239 27.20 -17.16 25.18
C VAL A 239 26.45 -17.37 26.48
N THR A 240 27.13 -17.96 27.46
CA THR A 240 26.51 -18.25 28.77
C THR A 240 27.56 -18.30 29.89
N HIS A 241 27.11 -18.07 31.08
CA HIS A 241 27.85 -18.33 32.31
C HIS A 241 27.19 -19.45 33.18
N ASN A 242 26.13 -20.05 32.65
CA ASN A 242 25.41 -21.13 33.33
C ASN A 242 26.13 -22.46 33.17
N LYS A 243 26.41 -23.15 34.27
CA LYS A 243 27.14 -24.44 34.26
C LYS A 243 26.39 -25.55 33.52
N ILE A 244 25.07 -25.63 33.68
CA ILE A 244 24.23 -26.63 33.01
C ILE A 244 24.32 -26.48 31.49
N SER A 245 24.26 -25.25 30.99
CA SER A 245 24.40 -24.95 29.57
C SER A 245 25.80 -25.32 29.04
N MET A 246 26.83 -25.03 29.83
CA MET A 246 28.20 -25.41 29.49
C MET A 246 28.43 -26.91 29.43
N GLU A 247 27.94 -27.65 30.46
CA GLU A 247 28.13 -29.10 30.57
C GLU A 247 27.45 -29.89 29.45
N LYS A 248 26.36 -29.35 28.88
CA LYS A 248 25.63 -29.99 27.79
C LYS A 248 26.05 -29.53 26.39
N SER A 249 27.02 -28.66 26.31
CA SER A 249 27.59 -28.20 25.01
C SER A 249 28.65 -29.20 24.52
N THR A 250 28.77 -29.34 23.19
CA THR A 250 29.80 -30.21 22.57
C THR A 250 31.17 -29.56 22.57
N HIS A 251 31.23 -28.25 22.42
CA HIS A 251 32.47 -27.47 22.35
C HIS A 251 32.36 -26.23 23.23
N LEU A 252 33.42 -25.98 24.01
CA LEU A 252 33.55 -24.80 24.86
C LEU A 252 34.64 -23.87 24.33
N LEU A 253 34.27 -22.59 24.17
CA LEU A 253 35.20 -21.51 23.85
C LEU A 253 35.26 -20.55 25.04
N GLY A 254 36.33 -20.61 25.81
CA GLY A 254 36.57 -19.67 26.88
C GLY A 254 37.25 -18.40 26.39
N VAL A 255 36.81 -17.24 26.87
CA VAL A 255 37.49 -15.98 26.64
C VAL A 255 38.15 -15.53 27.93
N THR A 256 39.43 -15.40 27.93
CA THR A 256 40.22 -15.03 29.11
C THR A 256 41.07 -13.80 28.80
N MET A 257 41.37 -12.99 29.82
CA MET A 257 42.22 -11.83 29.73
C MET A 257 43.38 -12.02 30.69
N ARG A 258 44.55 -12.49 30.19
CA ARG A 258 45.76 -12.65 30.97
C ARG A 258 46.54 -11.33 31.08
N ASP A 259 46.57 -10.59 29.99
CA ASP A 259 47.17 -9.28 29.91
C ASP A 259 46.08 -8.21 29.87
N LEU A 260 46.26 -7.11 30.59
CA LEU A 260 45.28 -6.01 30.62
C LEU A 260 44.95 -5.51 29.21
N GLY A 261 43.68 -5.65 28.82
CA GLY A 261 43.20 -5.20 27.53
C GLY A 261 43.37 -6.18 26.36
N VAL A 262 43.94 -7.38 26.60
CA VAL A 262 44.16 -8.40 25.54
C VAL A 262 43.33 -9.66 25.84
N SER A 263 42.27 -9.88 25.08
CA SER A 263 41.44 -11.10 25.17
C SER A 263 42.09 -12.26 24.40
N LYS A 264 42.13 -13.44 25.01
CA LYS A 264 42.61 -14.67 24.39
C LYS A 264 41.49 -15.72 24.40
N VAL A 265 41.27 -16.34 23.28
CA VAL A 265 40.30 -17.45 23.13
C VAL A 265 41.01 -18.77 23.47
N VAL A 266 40.37 -19.58 24.31
CA VAL A 266 40.80 -20.93 24.66
C VAL A 266 39.67 -21.89 24.26
N SER A 267 39.96 -22.85 23.42
CA SER A 267 39.01 -23.91 23.03
C SER A 267 39.29 -25.18 23.86
N VAL A 268 38.23 -25.78 24.39
CA VAL A 268 38.27 -27.04 25.13
C VAL A 268 37.15 -27.93 24.60
N ASP A 269 37.48 -29.16 24.21
CA ASP A 269 36.52 -30.20 23.96
C ASP A 269 36.00 -30.75 25.29
N VAL A 270 34.67 -30.71 25.49
CA VAL A 270 34.06 -31.11 26.81
C VAL A 270 34.27 -32.58 27.10
N GLU A 271 34.24 -33.46 26.06
CA GLU A 271 34.49 -34.89 26.23
C GLU A 271 35.93 -35.13 26.70
N GLN A 272 36.90 -34.47 26.07
CA GLN A 272 38.32 -34.54 26.50
C GLN A 272 38.53 -33.94 27.91
N ALA A 273 37.81 -32.86 28.24
CA ALA A 273 37.91 -32.26 29.55
C ALA A 273 37.33 -33.18 30.64
N MET A 274 36.24 -33.88 30.41
CA MET A 274 35.65 -34.84 31.35
C MET A 274 36.52 -36.08 31.53
N GLU A 275 37.15 -36.60 30.50
CA GLU A 275 38.10 -37.70 30.61
C GLU A 275 39.34 -37.34 31.45
N LEU A 276 39.86 -36.11 31.25
CA LEU A 276 40.98 -35.58 32.03
C LEU A 276 40.63 -35.31 33.51
N ALA A 277 39.37 -35.00 33.79
CA ALA A 277 38.92 -34.76 35.16
C ALA A 277 38.59 -36.02 35.96
N GLN A 278 38.46 -37.17 35.25
CA GLN A 278 38.24 -38.51 35.87
C GLN A 278 39.53 -39.34 36.03
N SER A 279 40.62 -38.84 35.45
CA SER A 279 41.96 -39.45 35.57
C SER A 279 42.79 -38.78 36.68
#